data_0e7cdcb0e17aa5c3da770f0c449a6e64
#
_entry.id   0e7cdcb0e17aa5c3da770f0c449a6e64
#
_cell.length_a   1.000
_cell.length_b   1.000
_cell.length_c   1.000
_cell.angle_alpha   90.00
_cell.angle_beta   90.00
_cell.angle_gamma   90.00
#
_symmetry.space_group_name_H-M   'P 1'
#
loop_
_entity.id
_entity.type
_entity.pdbx_description
1 polymer ?
#
loop_
_entity_poly.entity_id
_entity_poly.type
_entity_poly.pdbx_seq_one_letter_code
_entity_poly.pdbx_strand_id
1 'polypeptide(L)'
;MVPIIDTFIKKHPDFSYGGSKGVIAETGYNGTLGYRSSKSQYGDTKKTHREAQKATKVANAMKKDGWQFASHSWGHINMTESGIDDIKNDTALWQKEVQPIVGKTPVLIFPFGADIGSFTNYTDDNEKYTYLKNKGFSIFNNVDASQTSWGQLTDNYYRNARINVDGIRLHETVTGQNTVLNDFFNAKDFYHRDK
;
A
#
# COMPACT_ATOMS: atom_id res chain seq x y z
N MET A 1 -13.30 3.91 7.94
CA MET A 1 -12.22 3.07 8.49
C MET A 1 -11.38 3.83 9.50
N VAL A 2 -10.72 4.93 9.16
CA VAL A 2 -9.83 5.70 10.06
C VAL A 2 -10.46 6.01 11.44
N PRO A 3 -11.64 6.61 11.57
CA PRO A 3 -12.22 6.90 12.89
C PRO A 3 -12.54 5.67 13.73
N ILE A 4 -12.79 4.52 13.08
CA ILE A 4 -13.08 3.25 13.79
C ILE A 4 -11.79 2.75 14.45
N ILE A 5 -10.68 2.72 13.71
CA ILE A 5 -9.37 2.30 14.23
C ILE A 5 -8.89 3.27 15.31
N ASP A 6 -9.04 4.58 15.11
CA ASP A 6 -8.68 5.59 16.10
C ASP A 6 -9.42 5.40 17.42
N THR A 7 -10.73 5.10 17.34
CA THR A 7 -11.56 4.82 18.52
C THR A 7 -11.16 3.50 19.18
N PHE A 8 -10.83 2.49 18.39
CA PHE A 8 -10.38 1.18 18.88
C PHE A 8 -9.05 1.31 19.63
N ILE A 9 -8.06 1.96 19.04
CA ILE A 9 -6.72 2.14 19.65
C ILE A 9 -6.82 2.94 20.96
N LYS A 10 -7.71 3.93 21.06
CA LYS A 10 -7.93 4.65 22.32
C LYS A 10 -8.41 3.74 23.46
N LYS A 11 -9.19 2.71 23.14
CA LYS A 11 -9.69 1.72 24.10
C LYS A 11 -8.72 0.57 24.34
N HIS A 12 -7.86 0.28 23.36
CA HIS A 12 -6.91 -0.82 23.33
C HIS A 12 -5.52 -0.30 22.92
N PRO A 13 -4.83 0.46 23.78
CA PRO A 13 -3.56 1.10 23.44
C PRO A 13 -2.42 0.09 23.17
N ASP A 14 -2.51 -1.11 23.69
CA ASP A 14 -1.64 -2.25 23.44
C ASP A 14 -1.71 -2.78 22.00
N PHE A 15 -2.79 -2.49 21.26
CA PHE A 15 -2.91 -2.81 19.84
C PHE A 15 -1.96 -1.97 18.96
N SER A 16 -1.54 -0.79 19.43
CA SER A 16 -0.76 0.17 18.64
C SER A 16 0.68 0.27 19.15
N TYR A 17 1.63 -0.29 18.42
CA TYR A 17 3.05 -0.13 18.73
C TYR A 17 3.50 1.32 18.53
N GLY A 18 3.95 1.98 19.61
CA GLY A 18 4.44 3.34 19.57
C GLY A 18 3.46 4.40 19.04
N GLY A 19 2.14 4.12 19.08
CA GLY A 19 1.12 5.02 18.55
C GLY A 19 0.88 4.90 17.04
N SER A 20 1.54 3.97 16.35
CA SER A 20 1.32 3.70 14.93
C SER A 20 -0.07 3.14 14.69
N LYS A 21 -0.74 3.58 13.60
CA LYS A 21 -2.11 3.15 13.30
C LYS A 21 -2.22 2.26 12.08
N GLY A 22 -1.45 2.57 11.06
CA GLY A 22 -1.43 1.79 9.83
C GLY A 22 -0.80 2.55 8.68
N VAL A 23 -0.66 1.87 7.55
CA VAL A 23 -0.10 2.41 6.31
C VAL A 23 -1.20 2.45 5.26
N ILE A 24 -1.42 3.62 4.65
CA ILE A 24 -2.37 3.81 3.56
C ILE A 24 -1.60 3.88 2.26
N ALA A 25 -1.88 2.93 1.38
CA ALA A 25 -1.28 2.86 0.06
C ALA A 25 -2.09 3.70 -0.93
N GLU A 26 -1.44 4.72 -1.53
CA GLU A 26 -2.09 5.65 -2.44
C GLU A 26 -1.66 5.42 -3.89
N THR A 27 -2.66 5.34 -4.77
CA THR A 27 -2.50 5.49 -6.22
C THR A 27 -2.68 6.95 -6.62
N GLY A 28 -2.37 7.29 -7.87
CA GLY A 28 -2.43 8.68 -8.35
C GLY A 28 -3.47 8.95 -9.43
N TYR A 29 -3.82 7.97 -10.26
CA TYR A 29 -4.60 8.18 -11.48
C TYR A 29 -5.99 8.81 -11.26
N ASN A 30 -6.65 8.53 -10.13
CA ASN A 30 -7.91 9.15 -9.75
C ASN A 30 -7.76 10.31 -8.74
N GLY A 31 -6.51 10.66 -8.40
CA GLY A 31 -6.19 11.60 -7.33
C GLY A 31 -5.90 10.91 -6.02
N THR A 32 -5.76 11.67 -4.94
CA THR A 32 -5.25 11.21 -3.64
C THR A 32 -6.32 11.38 -2.56
N LEU A 33 -6.48 10.38 -1.70
CA LEU A 33 -7.43 10.39 -0.57
C LEU A 33 -8.89 10.72 -0.98
N GLY A 34 -9.31 10.27 -2.16
CA GLY A 34 -10.65 10.53 -2.71
C GLY A 34 -10.83 11.91 -3.35
N TYR A 35 -9.84 12.80 -3.28
CA TYR A 35 -9.86 14.10 -3.95
C TYR A 35 -9.34 13.99 -5.39
N ARG A 36 -10.00 14.66 -6.33
CA ARG A 36 -9.63 14.65 -7.76
C ARG A 36 -8.41 15.55 -8.03
N SER A 37 -7.26 15.19 -7.46
CA SER A 37 -6.03 15.97 -7.45
C SER A 37 -5.06 15.67 -8.59
N SER A 38 -5.31 14.61 -9.38
CA SER A 38 -4.42 14.23 -10.49
C SER A 38 -4.51 15.24 -11.64
N LYS A 39 -3.40 15.93 -11.91
CA LYS A 39 -3.31 16.87 -13.05
C LYS A 39 -3.24 16.14 -14.37
N SER A 40 -2.60 14.98 -14.41
CA SER A 40 -2.51 14.16 -15.62
C SER A 40 -3.88 13.67 -16.07
N GLN A 41 -4.79 13.38 -15.14
CA GLN A 41 -6.14 12.90 -15.45
C GLN A 41 -7.15 14.04 -15.66
N TYR A 42 -7.10 15.09 -14.82
CA TYR A 42 -8.14 16.14 -14.78
C TYR A 42 -7.67 17.50 -15.26
N GLY A 43 -6.42 17.59 -15.76
CA GLY A 43 -5.81 18.85 -16.22
C GLY A 43 -5.26 19.71 -15.09
N ASP A 44 -4.37 20.62 -15.42
CA ASP A 44 -3.80 21.62 -14.50
C ASP A 44 -4.74 22.81 -14.32
N THR A 45 -5.76 22.64 -13.52
CA THR A 45 -6.85 23.60 -13.32
C THR A 45 -6.91 24.13 -11.90
N LYS A 46 -7.57 25.30 -11.70
CA LYS A 46 -7.85 25.82 -10.35
C LYS A 46 -8.61 24.82 -9.49
N LYS A 47 -9.47 23.99 -10.10
CA LYS A 47 -10.23 22.95 -9.38
C LYS A 47 -9.28 21.85 -8.88
N THR A 48 -8.41 21.35 -9.77
CA THR A 48 -7.43 20.28 -9.43
C THR A 48 -6.48 20.74 -8.31
N HIS A 49 -6.00 21.98 -8.39
CA HIS A 49 -5.15 22.57 -7.35
C HIS A 49 -5.88 22.63 -5.99
N ARG A 50 -7.14 23.09 -5.99
CA ARG A 50 -7.94 23.15 -4.76
C ARG A 50 -8.18 21.76 -4.16
N GLU A 51 -8.43 20.75 -4.99
CA GLU A 51 -8.57 19.36 -4.54
C GLU A 51 -7.27 18.83 -3.95
N ALA A 52 -6.12 19.11 -4.56
CA ALA A 52 -4.81 18.76 -3.99
C ALA A 52 -4.57 19.43 -2.62
N GLN A 53 -4.92 20.70 -2.47
CA GLN A 53 -4.82 21.40 -1.17
C GLN A 53 -5.69 20.75 -0.08
N LYS A 54 -6.91 20.33 -0.42
CA LYS A 54 -7.79 19.62 0.51
C LYS A 54 -7.19 18.26 0.90
N ALA A 55 -6.73 17.48 -0.08
CA ALA A 55 -6.06 16.20 0.15
C ALA A 55 -4.84 16.36 1.08
N THR A 56 -4.02 17.40 0.86
CA THR A 56 -2.85 17.70 1.69
C THR A 56 -3.24 17.99 3.15
N LYS A 57 -4.33 18.75 3.38
CA LYS A 57 -4.83 19.01 4.75
C LYS A 57 -5.22 17.71 5.45
N VAL A 58 -5.92 16.82 4.75
CA VAL A 58 -6.32 15.50 5.29
C VAL A 58 -5.10 14.64 5.54
N ALA A 59 -4.17 14.52 4.58
CA ALA A 59 -2.94 13.75 4.73
C ALA A 59 -2.12 14.23 5.96
N ASN A 60 -1.99 15.54 6.16
CA ASN A 60 -1.27 16.09 7.30
C ASN A 60 -1.95 15.79 8.63
N ALA A 61 -3.29 15.86 8.69
CA ALA A 61 -4.05 15.48 9.87
C ALA A 61 -3.86 14.00 10.20
N MET A 62 -3.94 13.13 9.21
CA MET A 62 -3.73 11.69 9.38
C MET A 62 -2.31 11.36 9.84
N LYS A 63 -1.28 11.98 9.26
CA LYS A 63 0.11 11.80 9.73
C LYS A 63 0.31 12.23 11.18
N LYS A 64 -0.29 13.36 11.57
CA LYS A 64 -0.25 13.83 12.97
C LYS A 64 -0.92 12.84 13.93
N ASP A 65 -1.90 12.10 13.43
CA ASP A 65 -2.65 11.11 14.21
C ASP A 65 -2.01 9.70 14.17
N GLY A 66 -0.81 9.53 13.58
CA GLY A 66 -0.05 8.27 13.59
C GLY A 66 -0.23 7.39 12.34
N TRP A 67 -0.92 7.88 11.31
CA TRP A 67 -1.04 7.18 10.03
C TRP A 67 0.20 7.43 9.15
N GLN A 68 0.58 6.41 8.40
CA GLN A 68 1.64 6.48 7.40
C GLN A 68 1.07 6.31 5.99
N PHE A 69 1.85 6.73 4.98
CA PHE A 69 1.49 6.57 3.59
C PHE A 69 2.55 5.76 2.85
N ALA A 70 2.10 5.02 1.84
CA ALA A 70 2.93 4.25 0.94
C ALA A 70 2.56 4.54 -0.51
N SER A 71 3.49 4.30 -1.43
CA SER A 71 3.17 4.22 -2.85
C SER A 71 2.45 2.92 -3.16
N HIS A 72 1.39 3.02 -3.97
CA HIS A 72 0.73 1.88 -4.60
C HIS A 72 0.76 1.99 -6.13
N SER A 73 1.87 2.50 -6.66
CA SER A 73 2.06 3.01 -8.01
C SER A 73 1.10 4.18 -8.37
N TRP A 74 1.37 4.93 -9.43
CA TRP A 74 0.44 5.96 -9.87
C TRP A 74 -0.78 5.35 -10.56
N GLY A 75 -0.54 4.46 -11.52
CA GLY A 75 -1.54 3.86 -12.38
C GLY A 75 -2.07 2.50 -11.92
N HIS A 76 -1.70 2.02 -10.71
CA HIS A 76 -2.02 0.67 -10.23
C HIS A 76 -1.52 -0.42 -11.19
N ILE A 77 -0.27 -0.27 -11.69
CA ILE A 77 0.31 -1.18 -12.70
C ILE A 77 0.78 -2.49 -12.08
N ASN A 78 0.74 -3.57 -12.86
CA ASN A 78 1.37 -4.84 -12.49
C ASN A 78 2.89 -4.75 -12.71
N MET A 79 3.66 -4.55 -11.63
CA MET A 79 5.11 -4.32 -11.74
C MET A 79 5.91 -5.57 -12.14
N THR A 80 5.35 -6.77 -12.00
CA THR A 80 5.98 -8.00 -12.53
C THR A 80 5.99 -7.97 -14.06
N GLU A 81 4.85 -7.63 -14.67
CA GLU A 81 4.66 -7.68 -16.12
C GLU A 81 5.11 -6.41 -16.84
N SER A 82 5.07 -5.26 -16.15
CA SER A 82 5.46 -3.96 -16.74
C SER A 82 6.93 -3.91 -17.09
N GLY A 83 7.27 -3.32 -18.22
CA GLY A 83 8.63 -2.97 -18.60
C GLY A 83 9.22 -1.88 -17.69
N ILE A 84 10.56 -1.76 -17.72
CA ILE A 84 11.24 -0.76 -16.86
C ILE A 84 10.80 0.68 -17.19
N ASP A 85 10.52 0.99 -18.44
CA ASP A 85 10.11 2.35 -18.83
C ASP A 85 8.70 2.69 -18.33
N ASP A 86 7.79 1.72 -18.29
CA ASP A 86 6.47 1.90 -17.69
C ASP A 86 6.59 2.16 -16.18
N ILE A 87 7.47 1.41 -15.49
CA ILE A 87 7.74 1.61 -14.06
C ILE A 87 8.36 3.00 -13.80
N LYS A 88 9.28 3.44 -14.67
CA LYS A 88 9.89 4.78 -14.60
C LYS A 88 8.83 5.87 -14.75
N ASN A 89 7.97 5.76 -15.74
CA ASN A 89 6.90 6.73 -16.01
C ASN A 89 5.89 6.78 -14.88
N ASP A 90 5.41 5.63 -14.41
CA ASP A 90 4.47 5.50 -13.32
C ASP A 90 5.02 6.08 -12.00
N THR A 91 6.25 5.70 -11.64
CA THR A 91 6.92 6.19 -10.44
C THR A 91 7.14 7.70 -10.49
N ALA A 92 7.54 8.24 -11.65
CA ALA A 92 7.72 9.69 -11.84
C ALA A 92 6.39 10.44 -11.67
N LEU A 93 5.29 9.90 -12.19
CA LEU A 93 3.95 10.47 -12.00
C LEU A 93 3.53 10.42 -10.52
N TRP A 94 3.77 9.30 -9.83
CA TRP A 94 3.48 9.20 -8.40
C TRP A 94 4.26 10.25 -7.60
N GLN A 95 5.55 10.37 -7.85
CA GLN A 95 6.40 11.38 -7.19
C GLN A 95 6.01 12.82 -7.53
N LYS A 96 5.45 13.05 -8.70
CA LYS A 96 5.00 14.38 -9.14
C LYS A 96 3.63 14.77 -8.58
N GLU A 97 2.68 13.83 -8.47
CA GLU A 97 1.28 14.14 -8.18
C GLU A 97 0.81 13.69 -6.79
N VAL A 98 1.34 12.58 -6.27
CA VAL A 98 0.92 12.02 -4.97
C VAL A 98 1.87 12.42 -3.85
N GLN A 99 3.18 12.26 -4.06
CA GLN A 99 4.18 12.58 -3.05
C GLN A 99 4.10 14.00 -2.48
N PRO A 100 3.79 15.07 -3.25
CA PRO A 100 3.63 16.40 -2.67
C PRO A 100 2.47 16.52 -1.68
N ILE A 101 1.49 15.62 -1.79
CA ILE A 101 0.30 15.57 -0.93
C ILE A 101 0.57 14.77 0.35
N VAL A 102 1.08 13.55 0.18
CA VAL A 102 1.25 12.60 1.30
C VAL A 102 2.64 12.67 1.97
N GLY A 103 3.64 13.23 1.28
CA GLY A 103 5.03 13.28 1.71
C GLY A 103 5.88 12.16 1.11
N LYS A 104 7.18 12.23 1.35
CA LYS A 104 8.12 11.15 0.98
C LYS A 104 7.86 9.90 1.81
N THR A 105 8.01 8.74 1.20
CA THR A 105 7.89 7.44 1.87
C THR A 105 8.90 6.46 1.29
N PRO A 106 9.52 5.61 2.13
CA PRO A 106 10.35 4.51 1.66
C PRO A 106 9.51 3.27 1.27
N VAL A 107 8.19 3.29 1.48
CA VAL A 107 7.33 2.12 1.35
C VAL A 107 6.68 2.07 -0.02
N LEU A 108 6.88 0.97 -0.72
CA LEU A 108 6.16 0.59 -1.94
C LEU A 108 5.36 -0.67 -1.70
N ILE A 109 4.06 -0.58 -1.89
CA ILE A 109 3.13 -1.69 -1.81
C ILE A 109 2.74 -2.07 -3.24
N PHE A 110 3.13 -3.25 -3.69
CA PHE A 110 2.89 -3.68 -5.06
C PHE A 110 1.39 -3.87 -5.34
N PRO A 111 0.84 -3.23 -6.39
CA PRO A 111 -0.48 -3.57 -6.89
C PRO A 111 -0.54 -5.06 -7.25
N PHE A 112 -1.68 -5.69 -7.00
CA PHE A 112 -1.89 -7.14 -7.22
C PHE A 112 -0.93 -8.05 -6.41
N GLY A 113 -0.06 -7.50 -5.57
CA GLY A 113 1.06 -8.23 -4.98
C GLY A 113 2.16 -8.60 -5.96
N ALA A 114 2.16 -8.01 -7.15
CA ALA A 114 3.03 -8.32 -8.28
C ALA A 114 4.47 -7.85 -8.02
N ASP A 115 5.25 -8.70 -7.38
CA ASP A 115 6.64 -8.48 -6.97
C ASP A 115 7.59 -8.43 -8.19
N ILE A 116 8.69 -7.71 -8.05
CA ILE A 116 9.70 -7.51 -9.11
C ILE A 116 10.83 -8.53 -9.11
N GLY A 117 10.89 -9.45 -8.16
CA GLY A 117 11.95 -10.46 -8.02
C GLY A 117 11.43 -11.85 -7.68
N SER A 118 10.12 -12.10 -7.79
CA SER A 118 9.50 -13.34 -7.35
C SER A 118 9.92 -13.67 -5.91
N PHE A 119 10.42 -14.86 -5.61
CA PHE A 119 10.91 -15.26 -4.29
C PHE A 119 12.42 -15.11 -4.12
N THR A 120 13.14 -14.62 -5.15
CA THR A 120 14.59 -14.41 -5.08
C THR A 120 14.94 -13.07 -4.45
N ASN A 121 16.16 -12.99 -3.90
CA ASN A 121 16.67 -11.73 -3.37
C ASN A 121 16.75 -10.66 -4.46
N TYR A 122 16.44 -9.41 -4.10
CA TYR A 122 16.75 -8.29 -4.98
C TYR A 122 18.26 -8.07 -4.99
N THR A 123 18.83 -8.04 -6.18
CA THR A 123 20.24 -7.73 -6.41
C THR A 123 20.35 -6.49 -7.29
N ASP A 124 21.54 -5.92 -7.38
CA ASP A 124 21.79 -4.76 -8.24
C ASP A 124 21.63 -5.07 -9.74
N ASP A 125 21.62 -6.37 -10.13
CA ASP A 125 21.30 -6.82 -11.48
C ASP A 125 19.81 -6.73 -11.82
N ASN A 126 18.94 -6.60 -10.80
CA ASN A 126 17.52 -6.35 -11.02
C ASN A 126 17.30 -4.87 -11.32
N GLU A 127 17.14 -4.54 -12.60
CA GLU A 127 16.97 -3.17 -13.07
C GLU A 127 15.78 -2.44 -12.41
N LYS A 128 14.66 -3.14 -12.19
CA LYS A 128 13.48 -2.57 -11.54
C LYS A 128 13.77 -2.20 -10.08
N TYR A 129 14.43 -3.10 -9.37
CA TYR A 129 14.84 -2.85 -7.98
C TYR A 129 15.81 -1.68 -7.89
N THR A 130 16.88 -1.70 -8.69
CA THR A 130 17.91 -0.65 -8.70
C THR A 130 17.29 0.73 -8.99
N TYR A 131 16.35 0.80 -9.94
CA TYR A 131 15.63 2.04 -10.20
C TYR A 131 14.79 2.50 -9.00
N LEU A 132 13.97 1.61 -8.43
CA LEU A 132 13.08 1.95 -7.30
C LEU A 132 13.87 2.32 -6.05
N LYS A 133 14.98 1.62 -5.76
CA LYS A 133 15.94 1.98 -4.70
C LYS A 133 16.48 3.40 -4.88
N ASN A 134 16.89 3.76 -6.09
CA ASN A 134 17.38 5.10 -6.43
C ASN A 134 16.28 6.17 -6.33
N LYS A 135 15.00 5.78 -6.37
CA LYS A 135 13.85 6.67 -6.12
C LYS A 135 13.47 6.79 -4.65
N GLY A 136 14.20 6.09 -3.77
CA GLY A 136 14.06 6.19 -2.33
C GLY A 136 13.18 5.11 -1.69
N PHE A 137 12.81 4.07 -2.43
CA PHE A 137 12.08 2.93 -1.88
C PHE A 137 13.05 1.88 -1.29
N SER A 138 12.76 1.44 -0.07
CA SER A 138 13.53 0.42 0.63
C SER A 138 12.65 -0.57 1.41
N ILE A 139 11.34 -0.37 1.42
CA ILE A 139 10.38 -1.26 2.04
C ILE A 139 9.38 -1.69 0.96
N PHE A 140 9.34 -2.99 0.68
CA PHE A 140 8.56 -3.57 -0.42
C PHE A 140 7.56 -4.59 0.11
N ASN A 141 6.28 -4.41 -0.23
CA ASN A 141 5.22 -5.29 0.22
C ASN A 141 4.52 -5.95 -0.96
N ASN A 142 4.66 -7.26 -1.07
CA ASN A 142 3.91 -8.09 -2.02
C ASN A 142 2.67 -8.72 -1.39
N VAL A 143 2.06 -9.71 -2.02
CA VAL A 143 1.00 -10.55 -1.45
C VAL A 143 1.42 -11.99 -1.57
N ASP A 144 1.36 -12.72 -0.46
CA ASP A 144 1.48 -14.16 -0.43
C ASP A 144 0.48 -14.70 0.61
N ALA A 145 -0.38 -15.60 0.19
CA ALA A 145 -1.37 -16.24 1.04
C ALA A 145 -1.04 -17.74 1.28
N SER A 146 0.16 -18.18 0.92
CA SER A 146 0.63 -19.55 1.17
C SER A 146 1.19 -19.74 2.58
N GLN A 147 1.58 -18.65 3.24
CA GLN A 147 2.17 -18.65 4.58
C GLN A 147 1.64 -17.45 5.38
N THR A 148 1.58 -17.62 6.71
CA THR A 148 1.11 -16.56 7.63
C THR A 148 2.08 -15.41 7.81
N SER A 149 3.36 -15.67 7.61
CA SER A 149 4.38 -14.62 7.65
C SER A 149 5.55 -14.95 6.73
N TRP A 150 6.01 -13.96 6.01
CA TRP A 150 7.22 -14.01 5.23
C TRP A 150 7.86 -12.64 5.23
N GLY A 151 9.14 -12.58 5.53
CA GLY A 151 9.90 -11.36 5.53
C GLY A 151 11.36 -11.60 5.16
N GLN A 152 11.96 -10.64 4.47
CA GLN A 152 13.35 -10.63 4.08
C GLN A 152 13.96 -9.29 4.45
N LEU A 153 14.90 -9.30 5.38
CA LEU A 153 15.67 -8.13 5.81
C LEU A 153 17.09 -8.24 5.28
N THR A 154 17.55 -7.19 4.64
CA THR A 154 18.93 -7.02 4.18
C THR A 154 19.46 -5.64 4.60
N ASP A 155 20.73 -5.35 4.35
CA ASP A 155 21.29 -4.03 4.61
C ASP A 155 20.67 -2.91 3.76
N ASN A 156 20.05 -3.26 2.64
CA ASN A 156 19.53 -2.32 1.63
C ASN A 156 18.02 -2.22 1.56
N TYR A 157 17.29 -3.24 2.00
CA TYR A 157 15.83 -3.26 1.93
C TYR A 157 15.20 -4.22 2.94
N TYR A 158 13.95 -3.95 3.25
CA TYR A 158 13.03 -4.89 3.85
C TYR A 158 11.93 -5.24 2.87
N ARG A 159 11.61 -6.52 2.72
CA ARG A 159 10.53 -7.02 1.89
C ARG A 159 9.68 -8.00 2.68
N ASN A 160 8.35 -7.89 2.59
CA ASN A 160 7.44 -8.83 3.23
C ASN A 160 6.20 -9.09 2.40
N ALA A 161 5.55 -10.20 2.71
CA ALA A 161 4.26 -10.54 2.13
C ALA A 161 3.12 -10.02 3.01
N ARG A 162 2.08 -9.49 2.35
CA ARG A 162 0.79 -9.16 2.94
C ARG A 162 -0.17 -10.33 2.77
N ILE A 163 -1.06 -10.50 3.72
CA ILE A 163 -2.20 -11.40 3.60
C ILE A 163 -3.45 -10.54 3.48
N ASN A 164 -4.23 -10.78 2.43
CA ASN A 164 -5.47 -10.06 2.22
C ASN A 164 -6.52 -10.52 3.23
N VAL A 165 -7.18 -9.56 3.87
CA VAL A 165 -8.39 -9.79 4.67
C VAL A 165 -9.55 -9.13 3.93
N ASP A 166 -10.16 -9.88 3.04
CA ASP A 166 -11.29 -9.45 2.21
C ASP A 166 -12.36 -10.54 2.13
N GLY A 167 -13.48 -10.23 1.49
CA GLY A 167 -14.61 -11.16 1.39
C GLY A 167 -14.28 -12.47 0.66
N ILE A 168 -13.35 -12.45 -0.29
CA ILE A 168 -12.91 -13.65 -1.03
C ILE A 168 -12.09 -14.53 -0.07
N ARG A 169 -11.09 -13.97 0.58
CA ARG A 169 -10.21 -14.70 1.50
C ARG A 169 -10.97 -15.25 2.72
N LEU A 170 -11.93 -14.47 3.25
CA LEU A 170 -12.82 -14.95 4.30
C LEU A 170 -13.65 -16.14 3.85
N HIS A 171 -14.24 -16.08 2.64
CA HIS A 171 -15.01 -17.19 2.06
C HIS A 171 -14.13 -18.45 1.88
N GLU A 172 -12.96 -18.30 1.27
CA GLU A 172 -12.02 -19.40 1.07
C GLU A 172 -11.60 -20.05 2.39
N THR A 173 -11.40 -19.24 3.44
CA THR A 173 -11.02 -19.74 4.78
C THR A 173 -12.16 -20.52 5.42
N VAL A 174 -13.41 -20.03 5.33
CA VAL A 174 -14.58 -20.71 5.89
C VAL A 174 -14.87 -22.02 5.14
N THR A 175 -14.64 -22.07 3.84
CA THR A 175 -14.86 -23.25 2.99
C THR A 175 -13.68 -24.23 2.97
N GLY A 176 -12.53 -23.86 3.56
CA GLY A 176 -11.33 -24.69 3.62
C GLY A 176 -10.48 -24.68 2.34
N GLN A 177 -10.76 -23.79 1.39
CA GLN A 177 -9.97 -23.63 0.16
C GLN A 177 -8.61 -22.99 0.43
N ASN A 178 -8.56 -22.02 1.33
CA ASN A 178 -7.34 -21.41 1.83
C ASN A 178 -7.52 -21.02 3.31
N THR A 179 -6.79 -21.64 4.21
CA THR A 179 -6.99 -21.53 5.66
C THR A 179 -6.04 -20.55 6.35
N VAL A 180 -5.27 -19.74 5.59
CA VAL A 180 -4.23 -18.86 6.14
C VAL A 180 -4.74 -17.89 7.21
N LEU A 181 -6.00 -17.44 7.14
CA LEU A 181 -6.56 -16.54 8.16
C LEU A 181 -6.82 -17.23 9.51
N ASN A 182 -6.91 -18.56 9.56
CA ASN A 182 -7.13 -19.29 10.81
C ASN A 182 -5.96 -19.14 11.79
N ASP A 183 -4.78 -18.76 11.32
CA ASP A 183 -3.62 -18.49 12.19
C ASP A 183 -3.75 -17.13 12.92
N PHE A 184 -4.69 -16.29 12.52
CA PHE A 184 -4.93 -14.97 13.12
C PHE A 184 -6.25 -14.91 13.90
N PHE A 185 -7.31 -15.48 13.33
CA PHE A 185 -8.65 -15.48 13.92
C PHE A 185 -9.54 -16.55 13.28
N ASN A 186 -10.65 -16.89 13.96
CA ASN A 186 -11.67 -17.78 13.39
C ASN A 186 -12.54 -16.99 12.38
N ALA A 187 -12.37 -17.26 11.09
CA ALA A 187 -13.10 -16.54 10.04
C ALA A 187 -14.63 -16.74 10.12
N LYS A 188 -15.12 -17.83 10.71
CA LYS A 188 -16.56 -18.10 10.88
C LYS A 188 -17.24 -17.10 11.82
N ASP A 189 -16.48 -16.47 12.72
CA ASP A 189 -17.03 -15.48 13.64
C ASP A 189 -17.36 -14.14 12.96
N PHE A 190 -16.81 -13.91 11.75
CA PHE A 190 -16.92 -12.64 11.01
C PHE A 190 -17.58 -12.77 9.64
N TYR A 191 -17.63 -13.95 9.06
CA TYR A 191 -18.17 -14.19 7.73
C TYR A 191 -19.56 -14.84 7.81
N HIS A 192 -20.61 -14.02 7.63
CA HIS A 192 -22.03 -14.43 7.72
C HIS A 192 -22.77 -14.16 6.40
N ARG A 193 -22.13 -14.37 5.25
CA ARG A 193 -22.83 -14.28 3.98
C ARG A 193 -23.62 -15.57 3.74
N ASP A 194 -24.93 -15.45 3.72
CA ASP A 194 -25.80 -16.47 3.16
C ASP A 194 -25.50 -16.63 1.66
N LYS A 195 -25.60 -17.87 1.17
CA LYS A 195 -25.29 -18.23 -0.22
C LYS A 195 -26.28 -17.59 -1.19
#